data_cb329502f8fe7159326b9c32543e2780
#
_entry.id   cb329502f8fe7159326b9c32543e2780
#
_cell.length_a   1.000
_cell.length_b   1.000
_cell.length_c   1.000
_cell.angle_alpha   90.00
_cell.angle_beta   90.00
_cell.angle_gamma   90.00
#
_symmetry.space_group_name_H-M   'P 1'
#
loop_
_entity.id
_entity.type
_entity.pdbx_description
1 polymer ?
#
loop_
_entity_poly.entity_id
_entity_poly.type
_entity_poly.pdbx_seq_one_letter_code
_entity_poly.pdbx_strand_id
1 'polypeptide(L)'
;MSAPARLAEAAVSGAMSLPVGALRAGRGTRRIAFARQLAMYLTHVGFGLTLTEVGACFERDRTTVRHACALVEDRRDQPAFDFAVSALETGLAHLAFGLQLRFGREGSR
;
A
#
# COMPACT_ATOMS: atom_id res chain seq x y z
N MET A 1 6.86 1.64 -11.14
CA MET A 1 5.96 1.16 -10.09
C MET A 1 4.56 0.98 -10.66
N SER A 2 3.87 -0.10 -10.32
CA SER A 2 2.54 -0.38 -10.81
C SER A 2 1.48 0.58 -10.27
N ALA A 3 0.33 0.68 -10.96
CA ALA A 3 -0.76 1.53 -10.50
C ALA A 3 -1.28 1.15 -9.10
N PRO A 4 -1.47 -0.14 -8.76
CA PRO A 4 -1.87 -0.50 -7.41
C PRO A 4 -0.90 -0.03 -6.33
N ALA A 5 0.41 -0.19 -6.57
CA ALA A 5 1.42 0.26 -5.60
C ALA A 5 1.40 1.78 -5.44
N ARG A 6 1.20 2.50 -6.53
CA ARG A 6 1.12 3.98 -6.48
C ARG A 6 -0.12 4.45 -5.72
N LEU A 7 -1.25 3.79 -5.91
CA LEU A 7 -2.47 4.10 -5.17
C LEU A 7 -2.29 3.84 -3.68
N ALA A 8 -1.70 2.70 -3.32
CA ALA A 8 -1.44 2.38 -1.93
C ALA A 8 -0.48 3.38 -1.29
N GLU A 9 0.58 3.75 -2.01
CA GLU A 9 1.53 4.76 -1.53
C GLU A 9 0.85 6.10 -1.29
N ALA A 10 0.05 6.56 -2.25
CA ALA A 10 -0.64 7.83 -2.14
C ALA A 10 -1.63 7.83 -0.98
N ALA A 11 -2.39 6.75 -0.81
CA ALA A 11 -3.38 6.65 0.27
C ALA A 11 -2.71 6.68 1.64
N VAL A 12 -1.63 5.92 1.81
CA VAL A 12 -0.90 5.89 3.07
C VAL A 12 -0.24 7.23 3.36
N SER A 13 0.41 7.82 2.35
CA SER A 13 1.05 9.13 2.51
C SER A 13 0.04 10.20 2.90
N GLY A 14 -1.13 10.20 2.26
CA GLY A 14 -2.20 11.13 2.60
C GLY A 14 -2.73 10.91 4.01
N ALA A 15 -3.00 9.66 4.37
CA ALA A 15 -3.53 9.32 5.70
C ALA A 15 -2.55 9.67 6.82
N MET A 16 -1.25 9.58 6.56
CA MET A 16 -0.22 9.86 7.55
C MET A 16 0.40 11.26 7.39
N SER A 17 -0.13 12.07 6.48
CA SER A 17 0.36 13.42 6.22
C SER A 17 1.85 13.46 5.90
N LEU A 18 2.28 12.55 5.04
CA LEU A 18 3.67 12.49 4.61
C LEU A 18 3.84 13.11 3.22
N PRO A 19 5.01 13.69 2.93
CA PRO A 19 5.28 14.24 1.60
C PRO A 19 5.22 13.16 0.52
N VAL A 20 4.86 13.57 -0.69
CA VAL A 20 4.88 12.68 -1.85
C VAL A 20 6.32 12.16 -2.05
N GLY A 21 6.44 10.87 -2.24
CA GLY A 21 7.75 10.25 -2.47
C GLY A 21 8.53 9.88 -1.23
N ALA A 22 8.05 10.26 -0.04
CA ALA A 22 8.75 9.95 1.21
C ALA A 22 8.96 8.45 1.41
N LEU A 23 8.01 7.64 0.96
CA LEU A 23 8.05 6.18 1.14
C LEU A 23 9.11 5.50 0.27
N ARG A 24 9.58 6.17 -0.77
CA ARG A 24 10.59 5.63 -1.68
C ARG A 24 12.02 5.92 -1.22
N ALA A 25 12.16 6.84 -0.26
CA ALA A 25 13.48 7.16 0.27
C ALA A 25 14.09 5.90 0.88
N GLY A 26 15.38 5.71 0.71
CA GLY A 26 16.09 4.57 1.25
C GLY A 26 16.15 4.59 2.77
N ARG A 27 16.04 5.77 3.35
CA ARG A 27 16.07 5.99 4.77
C ARG A 27 14.89 6.84 5.18
N GLY A 28 14.64 6.92 6.47
CA GLY A 28 13.58 7.75 6.99
C GLY A 28 13.39 7.50 8.47
N THR A 29 12.42 8.18 9.04
CA THR A 29 12.02 7.98 10.41
C THR A 29 11.31 6.63 10.55
N ARG A 30 11.06 6.22 11.80
CA ARG A 30 10.21 5.04 12.06
C ARG A 30 8.84 5.21 11.44
N ARG A 31 8.34 6.43 11.42
CA ARG A 31 7.04 6.75 10.85
C ARG A 31 7.02 6.48 9.33
N ILE A 32 8.06 6.89 8.63
CA ILE A 32 8.18 6.63 7.20
C ILE A 32 8.37 5.14 6.93
N ALA A 33 9.19 4.47 7.73
CA ALA A 33 9.38 3.03 7.61
C ALA A 33 8.06 2.27 7.80
N PHE A 34 7.28 2.67 8.80
CA PHE A 34 5.97 2.06 9.05
C PHE A 34 5.01 2.35 7.89
N ALA A 35 5.00 3.58 7.37
CA ALA A 35 4.17 3.93 6.23
C ALA A 35 4.49 3.07 5.02
N ARG A 36 5.79 2.81 4.77
CA ARG A 36 6.21 1.92 3.68
C ARG A 36 5.72 0.50 3.91
N GLN A 37 5.83 0.00 5.12
CA GLN A 37 5.34 -1.34 5.46
C GLN A 37 3.84 -1.46 5.23
N LEU A 38 3.10 -0.45 5.63
CA LEU A 38 1.64 -0.42 5.42
C LEU A 38 1.30 -0.36 3.94
N ALA A 39 2.02 0.45 3.16
CA ALA A 39 1.79 0.53 1.72
C ALA A 39 2.08 -0.81 1.03
N MET A 40 3.15 -1.50 1.42
CA MET A 40 3.45 -2.84 0.90
C MET A 40 2.37 -3.84 1.25
N TYR A 41 1.88 -3.80 2.49
CA TYR A 41 0.79 -4.65 2.95
C TYR A 41 -0.46 -4.45 2.11
N LEU A 42 -0.87 -3.21 1.92
CA LEU A 42 -2.08 -2.88 1.15
C LEU A 42 -1.94 -3.27 -0.32
N THR A 43 -0.74 -3.14 -0.87
CA THR A 43 -0.48 -3.56 -2.25
C THR A 43 -0.60 -5.08 -2.38
N HIS A 44 -0.09 -5.82 -1.41
CA HIS A 44 -0.14 -7.28 -1.43
C HIS A 44 -1.55 -7.80 -1.14
N VAL A 45 -2.12 -7.40 -0.01
CA VAL A 45 -3.41 -7.93 0.46
C VAL A 45 -4.58 -7.29 -0.27
N GLY A 46 -4.53 -5.97 -0.47
CA GLY A 46 -5.64 -5.24 -1.07
C GLY A 46 -5.76 -5.45 -2.57
N PHE A 47 -4.64 -5.53 -3.27
CA PHE A 47 -4.65 -5.67 -4.73
C PHE A 47 -4.20 -7.03 -5.22
N GLY A 48 -3.78 -7.91 -4.33
CA GLY A 48 -3.44 -9.28 -4.70
C GLY A 48 -2.12 -9.46 -5.43
N LEU A 49 -1.22 -8.49 -5.38
CA LEU A 49 0.11 -8.67 -5.95
C LEU A 49 0.91 -9.66 -5.10
N THR A 50 1.77 -10.42 -5.77
CA THR A 50 2.66 -11.35 -5.06
C THR A 50 3.71 -10.60 -4.25
N LEU A 51 4.31 -11.28 -3.28
CA LEU A 51 5.38 -10.68 -2.49
C LEU A 51 6.53 -10.21 -3.38
N THR A 52 6.87 -10.98 -4.40
CA THR A 52 7.93 -10.64 -5.34
C THR A 52 7.57 -9.39 -6.15
N GLU A 53 6.32 -9.31 -6.61
CA GLU A 53 5.83 -8.14 -7.35
C GLU A 53 5.86 -6.88 -6.50
N VAL A 54 5.40 -7.00 -5.26
CA VAL A 54 5.43 -5.87 -4.32
C VAL A 54 6.87 -5.42 -4.06
N GLY A 55 7.76 -6.40 -3.85
CA GLY A 55 9.18 -6.10 -3.66
C GLY A 55 9.77 -5.31 -4.82
N ALA A 56 9.45 -5.71 -6.04
CA ALA A 56 9.91 -4.98 -7.23
C ALA A 56 9.38 -3.54 -7.25
N CYS A 57 8.12 -3.34 -6.86
CA CYS A 57 7.51 -2.00 -6.83
C CYS A 57 8.20 -1.06 -5.83
N PHE A 58 8.59 -1.59 -4.68
CA PHE A 58 9.15 -0.77 -3.60
C PHE A 58 10.67 -0.91 -3.46
N GLU A 59 11.31 -1.62 -4.39
CA GLU A 59 12.75 -1.88 -4.36
C GLU A 59 13.20 -2.54 -3.06
N ARG A 60 12.45 -3.57 -2.66
CA ARG A 60 12.74 -4.39 -1.48
C ARG A 60 12.63 -5.86 -1.87
N ASP A 61 13.35 -6.74 -1.19
CA ASP A 61 13.22 -8.15 -1.49
C ASP A 61 11.92 -8.72 -0.89
N ARG A 62 11.52 -9.89 -1.38
CA ARG A 62 10.27 -10.52 -0.96
C ARG A 62 10.23 -10.84 0.53
N THR A 63 11.36 -11.12 1.13
CA THR A 63 11.43 -11.41 2.57
C THR A 63 11.09 -10.18 3.38
N THR A 64 11.59 -9.02 2.97
CA THR A 64 11.26 -7.74 3.59
C THR A 64 9.77 -7.46 3.49
N VAL A 65 9.17 -7.72 2.33
CA VAL A 65 7.72 -7.53 2.13
C VAL A 65 6.92 -8.46 3.05
N ARG A 66 7.32 -9.73 3.12
CA ARG A 66 6.65 -10.69 4.01
C ARG A 66 6.71 -10.24 5.46
N HIS A 67 7.88 -9.79 5.89
CA HIS A 67 8.07 -9.30 7.25
C HIS A 67 7.19 -8.08 7.54
N ALA A 68 7.12 -7.15 6.59
CA ALA A 68 6.27 -5.97 6.70
C ALA A 68 4.80 -6.36 6.86
N CYS A 69 4.34 -7.32 6.06
CA CYS A 69 2.95 -7.78 6.14
C CYS A 69 2.65 -8.42 7.50
N ALA A 70 3.59 -9.20 8.04
CA ALA A 70 3.42 -9.81 9.35
C ALA A 70 3.31 -8.76 10.46
N LEU A 71 4.14 -7.70 10.38
CA LEU A 71 4.08 -6.61 11.35
C LEU A 71 2.74 -5.89 11.32
N VAL A 72 2.22 -5.63 10.14
CA VAL A 72 0.92 -4.96 9.99
C VAL A 72 -0.19 -5.87 10.54
N GLU A 73 -0.17 -7.15 10.20
CA GLU A 73 -1.17 -8.10 10.72
C GLU A 73 -1.18 -8.14 12.24
N ASP A 74 0.00 -8.19 12.86
CA ASP A 74 0.10 -8.20 14.33
C ASP A 74 -0.53 -6.95 14.93
N ARG A 75 -0.32 -5.79 14.32
CA ARG A 75 -0.87 -4.53 14.83
C ARG A 75 -2.38 -4.44 14.66
N ARG A 76 -2.96 -5.23 13.77
CA ARG A 76 -4.41 -5.24 13.57
C ARG A 76 -5.16 -5.83 14.77
N ASP A 77 -4.46 -6.41 15.73
CA ASP A 77 -5.08 -6.81 17.00
C ASP A 77 -5.56 -5.59 17.79
N GLN A 78 -5.04 -4.40 17.49
CA GLN A 78 -5.51 -3.17 18.09
C GLN A 78 -6.72 -2.66 17.30
N PRO A 79 -7.92 -2.54 17.93
CA PRO A 79 -9.15 -2.21 17.18
C PRO A 79 -9.09 -0.90 16.40
N ALA A 80 -8.49 0.14 16.98
CA ALA A 80 -8.41 1.44 16.28
C ALA A 80 -7.54 1.35 15.03
N PHE A 81 -6.42 0.63 15.11
CA PHE A 81 -5.56 0.43 13.97
C PHE A 81 -6.24 -0.43 12.90
N ASP A 82 -6.89 -1.52 13.33
CA ASP A 82 -7.60 -2.40 12.41
C ASP A 82 -8.69 -1.63 11.66
N PHE A 83 -9.43 -0.79 12.36
CA PHE A 83 -10.45 0.06 11.74
C PHE A 83 -9.84 0.97 10.67
N ALA A 84 -8.71 1.60 10.99
CA ALA A 84 -8.04 2.51 10.04
C ALA A 84 -7.55 1.75 8.80
N VAL A 85 -6.96 0.57 8.97
CA VAL A 85 -6.50 -0.25 7.84
C VAL A 85 -7.68 -0.71 7.00
N SER A 86 -8.76 -1.14 7.64
CA SER A 86 -9.98 -1.55 6.93
C SER A 86 -10.55 -0.41 6.11
N ALA A 87 -10.52 0.81 6.65
CA ALA A 87 -10.99 1.99 5.93
C ALA A 87 -10.11 2.27 4.70
N LEU A 88 -8.79 2.13 4.84
CA LEU A 88 -7.88 2.28 3.71
C LEU A 88 -8.13 1.22 2.64
N GLU A 89 -8.32 -0.02 3.05
CA GLU A 89 -8.62 -1.12 2.12
C GLU A 89 -9.90 -0.84 1.33
N THR A 90 -10.94 -0.42 2.03
CA THR A 90 -12.24 -0.09 1.40
C THR A 90 -12.08 1.08 0.44
N GLY A 91 -11.40 2.13 0.87
CA GLY A 91 -11.18 3.30 0.02
C GLY A 91 -10.38 2.97 -1.22
N LEU A 92 -9.33 2.17 -1.09
CA LEU A 92 -8.52 1.74 -2.23
C LEU A 92 -9.31 0.87 -3.20
N ALA A 93 -10.15 -0.03 -2.69
CA ALA A 93 -11.01 -0.85 -3.54
C ALA A 93 -11.99 0.01 -4.34
N HIS A 94 -12.59 1.00 -3.71
CA HIS A 94 -13.48 1.93 -4.39
C HIS A 94 -12.76 2.76 -5.43
N LEU A 95 -11.57 3.27 -5.11
CA LEU A 95 -10.77 4.04 -6.07
C LEU A 95 -10.38 3.18 -7.27
N ALA A 96 -9.91 1.97 -7.03
CA ALA A 96 -9.52 1.07 -8.10
C ALA A 96 -10.70 0.73 -9.01
N PHE A 97 -11.85 0.44 -8.42
CA PHE A 97 -13.06 0.15 -9.17
C PHE A 97 -13.51 1.35 -9.98
N GLY A 98 -13.52 2.54 -9.38
CA GLY A 98 -13.89 3.77 -10.07
C GLY A 98 -12.99 4.06 -11.25
N LEU A 99 -11.69 3.89 -11.08
CA LEU A 99 -10.73 4.10 -12.16
C LEU A 99 -10.92 3.07 -13.28
N GLN A 100 -11.19 1.83 -12.93
CA GLN A 100 -11.44 0.78 -13.90
C GLN A 100 -12.68 1.09 -14.75
N LEU A 101 -13.74 1.58 -14.12
CA LEU A 101 -14.96 1.95 -14.84
C LEU A 101 -14.75 3.18 -15.73
N ARG A 102 -13.97 4.16 -15.27
CA ARG A 102 -13.81 5.44 -15.98
C ARG A 102 -12.74 5.39 -17.06
N PHE A 103 -11.66 4.63 -16.83
CA PHE A 103 -10.50 4.65 -17.70
C PHE A 103 -10.19 3.30 -18.33
N GLY A 104 -10.62 2.21 -17.72
CA GLY A 104 -10.39 0.87 -18.24
C GLY A 104 -11.04 0.64 -19.61
N ARG A 105 -12.18 1.24 -19.85
CA ARG A 105 -12.89 1.16 -21.13
C ARG A 105 -12.04 1.72 -22.26
N GLU A 106 -11.44 2.88 -22.02
CA GLU A 106 -10.62 3.53 -23.02
C GLU A 106 -9.37 2.73 -23.32
N GLY A 107 -8.79 2.14 -22.29
CA GLY A 107 -7.61 1.33 -22.45
C GLY A 107 -7.84 0.00 -23.15
N SER A 108 -9.09 -0.46 -23.21
CA SER A 108 -9.41 -1.76 -23.80
C SER A 108 -9.69 -1.73 -25.29
N ARG A 109 -9.57 -0.60 -25.92
CA ARG A 109 -9.82 -0.45 -27.36
C ARG A 109 -8.63 -0.87 -28.22
#